data_d204f4dc1758934aa1b9cdad21ed8e1b
#
_entry.id   d204f4dc1758934aa1b9cdad21ed8e1b
#
_cell.length_a   1.000
_cell.length_b   1.000
_cell.length_c   1.000
_cell.angle_alpha   90.00
_cell.angle_beta   90.00
_cell.angle_gamma   90.00
#
_symmetry.space_group_name_H-M   'P 1'
#
loop_
_entity.id
_entity.type
_entity.pdbx_description
1 polymer ?
#
loop_
_entity_poly.entity_id
_entity_poly.type
_entity_poly.pdbx_seq_one_letter_code
_entity_poly.pdbx_strand_id
1 'polypeptide(L)'
;MLIILALFLALALIFFGTSFNAWYSRAKFSLVETWTQPPAEAAAELPPMPALLREAQLETVVVSGASSCAGRLVRELELRARTGASIVAIERAGKTLVNPGPDDEVQAGDKLLLLGSVTQLAAARPLLTA
;
A
#
# COMPACT_ATOMS: atom_id res chain seq x y z
N MET A 1 -46.59 49.38 3.93
CA MET A 1 -45.29 49.19 4.65
C MET A 1 -44.88 47.74 4.78
N LEU A 2 -45.73 46.81 5.22
CA LEU A 2 -45.42 45.36 5.35
C LEU A 2 -45.04 44.68 4.04
N ILE A 3 -45.66 45.03 2.94
CA ILE A 3 -45.38 44.44 1.59
C ILE A 3 -44.00 44.82 1.09
N ILE A 4 -43.58 46.06 1.31
CA ILE A 4 -42.24 46.56 0.93
C ILE A 4 -41.17 45.87 1.75
N LEU A 5 -41.42 45.65 3.05
CA LEU A 5 -40.49 44.92 3.93
C LEU A 5 -40.34 43.47 3.53
N ALA A 6 -41.47 42.78 3.17
CA ALA A 6 -41.45 41.43 2.72
C ALA A 6 -40.71 41.25 1.36
N LEU A 7 -40.88 42.21 0.47
CA LEU A 7 -40.19 42.22 -0.83
C LEU A 7 -38.68 42.43 -0.67
N PHE A 8 -38.29 43.29 0.24
CA PHE A 8 -36.88 43.53 0.57
C PHE A 8 -36.22 42.29 1.20
N LEU A 9 -36.95 41.63 2.11
CA LEU A 9 -36.48 40.39 2.75
C LEU A 9 -36.31 39.27 1.72
N ALA A 10 -37.26 39.09 0.80
CA ALA A 10 -37.20 38.10 -0.27
C ALA A 10 -36.02 38.34 -1.22
N LEU A 11 -35.77 39.63 -1.57
CA LEU A 11 -34.64 40.03 -2.41
C LEU A 11 -33.31 39.75 -1.72
N ALA A 12 -33.24 40.05 -0.41
CA ALA A 12 -32.03 39.79 0.40
C ALA A 12 -31.73 38.29 0.50
N LEU A 13 -32.74 37.43 0.67
CA LEU A 13 -32.56 35.97 0.72
C LEU A 13 -32.11 35.40 -0.62
N ILE A 14 -32.62 35.91 -1.74
CA ILE A 14 -32.21 35.48 -3.07
C ILE A 14 -30.76 35.92 -3.33
N PHE A 15 -30.41 37.16 -2.99
CA PHE A 15 -29.05 37.69 -3.18
C PHE A 15 -28.04 36.99 -2.30
N PHE A 16 -28.39 36.68 -1.05
CA PHE A 16 -27.53 35.97 -0.11
C PHE A 16 -27.33 34.51 -0.53
N GLY A 17 -28.40 33.83 -0.99
CA GLY A 17 -28.34 32.45 -1.46
C GLY A 17 -27.46 32.26 -2.70
N THR A 18 -27.55 33.17 -3.67
CA THR A 18 -26.74 33.09 -4.91
C THR A 18 -25.27 33.43 -4.66
N SER A 19 -25.01 34.44 -3.79
CA SER A 19 -23.63 34.82 -3.44
C SER A 19 -22.94 33.79 -2.56
N PHE A 20 -23.66 33.17 -1.65
CA PHE A 20 -23.13 32.13 -0.74
C PHE A 20 -22.77 30.84 -1.50
N ASN A 21 -23.62 30.45 -2.46
CA ASN A 21 -23.37 29.28 -3.29
C ASN A 21 -22.14 29.44 -4.20
N ALA A 22 -21.93 30.63 -4.75
CA ALA A 22 -20.77 30.93 -5.57
C ALA A 22 -19.46 30.99 -4.75
N TRP A 23 -19.53 31.47 -3.50
CA TRP A 23 -18.36 31.49 -2.60
C TRP A 23 -18.03 30.09 -2.07
N TYR A 24 -19.05 29.29 -1.74
CA TYR A 24 -18.87 27.93 -1.24
C TYR A 24 -18.33 26.98 -2.33
N SER A 25 -18.71 27.14 -3.58
CA SER A 25 -18.18 26.36 -4.70
C SER A 25 -16.69 26.66 -4.96
N ARG A 26 -16.29 27.92 -4.84
CA ARG A 26 -14.86 28.31 -4.98
C ARG A 26 -14.00 27.77 -3.84
N ALA A 27 -14.51 27.76 -2.61
CA ALA A 27 -13.78 27.22 -1.46
C ALA A 27 -13.58 25.70 -1.54
N LYS A 28 -14.55 24.95 -2.07
CA LYS A 28 -14.41 23.50 -2.29
C LYS A 28 -13.38 23.14 -3.35
N PHE A 29 -13.28 23.91 -4.43
CA PHE A 29 -12.31 23.65 -5.50
C PHE A 29 -10.88 23.79 -5.02
N SER A 30 -10.60 24.78 -4.18
CA SER A 30 -9.25 25.02 -3.65
C SER A 30 -8.75 23.93 -2.72
N LEU A 31 -9.65 23.29 -1.94
CA LEU A 31 -9.27 22.24 -0.99
C LEU A 31 -9.08 20.87 -1.64
N VAL A 32 -9.89 20.55 -2.66
CA VAL A 32 -9.79 19.26 -3.35
C VAL A 32 -8.56 19.20 -4.24
N GLU A 33 -8.18 20.31 -4.86
CA GLU A 33 -7.01 20.38 -5.73
C GLU A 33 -5.69 20.23 -4.96
N THR A 34 -5.65 20.70 -3.69
CA THR A 34 -4.45 20.56 -2.83
C THR A 34 -4.23 19.12 -2.35
N TRP A 35 -5.29 18.29 -2.31
CA TRP A 35 -5.20 16.90 -1.84
C TRP A 35 -5.09 15.87 -2.98
N THR A 36 -5.47 16.25 -4.22
CA THR A 36 -5.45 15.34 -5.38
C THR A 36 -4.27 15.57 -6.31
N GLN A 37 -3.57 16.70 -6.21
CA GLN A 37 -2.28 16.84 -6.86
C GLN A 37 -1.21 16.29 -5.90
N PRO A 38 -0.57 15.16 -6.22
CA PRO A 38 0.72 14.87 -5.59
C PRO A 38 1.58 16.09 -5.87
N PRO A 39 2.25 16.68 -4.86
CA PRO A 39 3.08 17.85 -5.07
C PRO A 39 4.00 17.55 -6.25
N ALA A 40 3.96 18.40 -7.28
CA ALA A 40 4.81 18.24 -8.47
C ALA A 40 6.30 18.25 -8.11
N GLU A 41 6.65 18.72 -6.91
CA GLU A 41 7.96 18.61 -6.30
C GLU A 41 8.27 17.23 -5.68
N ALA A 42 7.26 16.38 -5.43
CA ALA A 42 7.51 14.99 -5.01
C ALA A 42 7.89 14.07 -6.18
N ALA A 43 7.76 14.55 -7.43
CA ALA A 43 8.46 13.97 -8.58
C ALA A 43 9.94 14.42 -8.66
N ALA A 44 10.34 15.36 -7.78
CA ALA A 44 11.74 15.75 -7.62
C ALA A 44 12.48 14.59 -6.96
N GLU A 45 13.12 13.78 -7.81
CA GLU A 45 14.26 12.95 -7.49
C GLU A 45 14.12 12.22 -6.14
N LEU A 46 13.44 11.08 -6.17
CA LEU A 46 13.74 10.04 -5.18
C LEU A 46 15.27 10.03 -5.06
N PRO A 47 15.83 10.26 -3.86
CA PRO A 47 17.27 10.23 -3.69
C PRO A 47 17.78 8.96 -4.36
N PRO A 48 18.90 8.99 -5.10
CA PRO A 48 19.38 7.83 -5.84
C PRO A 48 19.37 6.65 -4.89
N MET A 49 18.59 5.63 -5.23
CA MET A 49 18.40 4.45 -4.38
C MET A 49 19.81 3.99 -3.95
N PRO A 50 20.08 3.87 -2.64
CA PRO A 50 21.40 3.47 -2.17
C PRO A 50 21.87 2.25 -2.95
N ALA A 51 23.13 2.21 -3.34
CA ALA A 51 23.69 1.10 -4.14
C ALA A 51 23.38 -0.27 -3.51
N LEU A 52 23.26 -0.32 -2.18
CA LEU A 52 22.85 -1.50 -1.41
C LEU A 52 21.45 -2.03 -1.74
N LEU A 53 20.53 -1.19 -2.21
CA LEU A 53 19.16 -1.59 -2.57
C LEU A 53 19.00 -1.88 -4.06
N ARG A 54 20.01 -1.59 -4.89
CA ARG A 54 19.93 -1.83 -6.35
C ARG A 54 19.87 -3.32 -6.69
N GLU A 55 20.44 -4.16 -5.86
CA GLU A 55 20.45 -5.61 -6.06
C GLU A 55 19.33 -6.33 -5.31
N ALA A 56 18.68 -5.64 -4.36
CA ALA A 56 17.59 -6.20 -3.59
C ALA A 56 16.27 -6.12 -4.37
N GLN A 57 15.61 -7.26 -4.54
CA GLN A 57 14.31 -7.39 -5.18
C GLN A 57 13.32 -8.02 -4.23
N LEU A 58 12.03 -7.69 -4.44
CA LEU A 58 10.91 -8.32 -3.77
C LEU A 58 10.20 -9.24 -4.76
N GLU A 59 9.95 -10.47 -4.35
CA GLU A 59 9.22 -11.45 -5.14
C GLU A 59 8.13 -12.11 -4.29
N THR A 60 6.95 -12.30 -4.87
CA THR A 60 5.86 -13.04 -4.22
C THR A 60 5.84 -14.46 -4.75
N VAL A 61 5.92 -15.44 -3.82
CA VAL A 61 5.86 -16.87 -4.13
C VAL A 61 4.69 -17.49 -3.37
N VAL A 62 3.90 -18.32 -4.06
CA VAL A 62 2.80 -19.09 -3.45
C VAL A 62 3.31 -20.46 -3.03
N VAL A 63 3.08 -20.82 -1.77
CA VAL A 63 3.45 -22.12 -1.23
C VAL A 63 2.54 -23.19 -1.81
N SER A 64 3.13 -24.14 -2.55
CA SER A 64 2.38 -25.29 -3.09
C SER A 64 1.90 -26.21 -1.97
N GLY A 65 0.74 -26.83 -2.15
CA GLY A 65 0.24 -27.85 -1.22
C GLY A 65 1.09 -29.11 -1.17
N ALA A 66 1.88 -29.37 -2.22
CA ALA A 66 2.83 -30.48 -2.29
C ALA A 66 4.23 -30.11 -1.76
N SER A 67 4.45 -28.82 -1.47
CA SER A 67 5.75 -28.33 -1.00
C SER A 67 6.11 -28.92 0.37
N SER A 68 7.36 -29.32 0.52
CA SER A 68 7.94 -29.77 1.79
C SER A 68 8.00 -28.63 2.84
N CYS A 69 7.72 -27.40 2.46
CA CYS A 69 7.67 -26.23 3.34
C CYS A 69 6.32 -26.05 4.04
N ALA A 70 5.25 -26.64 3.48
CA ALA A 70 3.91 -26.52 4.06
C ALA A 70 3.85 -27.22 5.43
N GLY A 71 3.34 -26.50 6.45
CA GLY A 71 3.26 -27.01 7.81
C GLY A 71 4.56 -26.89 8.62
N ARG A 72 5.59 -26.20 8.10
CA ARG A 72 6.85 -25.98 8.81
C ARG A 72 6.98 -24.58 9.35
N LEU A 73 7.75 -24.45 10.43
CA LEU A 73 8.06 -23.15 11.01
C LEU A 73 9.10 -22.41 10.16
N VAL A 74 9.04 -21.07 10.18
CA VAL A 74 9.99 -20.23 9.41
C VAL A 74 11.44 -20.60 9.70
N ARG A 75 11.78 -20.86 10.99
CA ARG A 75 13.13 -21.28 11.39
C ARG A 75 13.57 -22.62 10.78
N GLU A 76 12.63 -23.56 10.57
CA GLU A 76 12.91 -24.90 10.05
C GLU A 76 13.17 -24.90 8.55
N LEU A 77 12.70 -23.86 7.85
CA LEU A 77 12.96 -23.69 6.42
C LEU A 77 14.42 -23.35 6.14
N GLU A 78 15.09 -22.72 7.10
CA GLU A 78 16.47 -22.25 6.97
C GLU A 78 16.70 -21.45 5.67
N LEU A 79 15.64 -20.82 5.15
CA LEU A 79 15.63 -20.21 3.84
C LEU A 79 16.77 -19.22 3.67
N ARG A 80 16.97 -18.37 4.67
CA ARG A 80 18.04 -17.38 4.65
C ARG A 80 19.44 -18.02 4.68
N ALA A 81 19.63 -19.06 5.47
CA ALA A 81 20.92 -19.77 5.56
C ALA A 81 21.25 -20.50 4.25
N ARG A 82 20.22 -21.09 3.59
CA ARG A 82 20.39 -21.91 2.39
C ARG A 82 20.48 -21.09 1.10
N THR A 83 19.75 -19.96 1.02
CA THR A 83 19.58 -19.20 -0.23
C THR A 83 20.03 -17.75 -0.12
N GLY A 84 20.11 -17.21 1.10
CA GLY A 84 20.31 -15.79 1.34
C GLY A 84 19.03 -14.93 1.24
N ALA A 85 17.91 -15.50 0.76
CA ALA A 85 16.63 -14.80 0.69
C ALA A 85 15.94 -14.78 2.07
N SER A 86 15.19 -13.72 2.35
CA SER A 86 14.44 -13.54 3.60
C SER A 86 12.95 -13.43 3.33
N ILE A 87 12.12 -14.02 4.21
CA ILE A 87 10.68 -13.85 4.19
C ILE A 87 10.35 -12.53 4.89
N VAL A 88 9.72 -11.59 4.17
CA VAL A 88 9.35 -10.26 4.68
C VAL A 88 7.91 -10.23 5.16
N ALA A 89 7.02 -10.97 4.48
CA ALA A 89 5.62 -11.07 4.86
C ALA A 89 5.00 -12.40 4.41
N ILE A 90 3.95 -12.81 5.13
CA ILE A 90 3.09 -13.95 4.80
C ILE A 90 1.66 -13.43 4.64
N GLU A 91 1.04 -13.62 3.48
CA GLU A 91 -0.37 -13.35 3.28
C GLU A 91 -1.15 -14.66 3.26
N ARG A 92 -2.16 -14.77 4.14
CA ARG A 92 -3.05 -15.92 4.28
C ARG A 92 -4.50 -15.45 4.40
N ALA A 93 -5.36 -15.92 3.50
CA ALA A 93 -6.80 -15.59 3.52
C ALA A 93 -7.10 -14.08 3.66
N GLY A 94 -6.33 -13.24 2.96
CA GLY A 94 -6.50 -11.78 2.99
C GLY A 94 -5.94 -11.08 4.24
N LYS A 95 -5.29 -11.82 5.14
CA LYS A 95 -4.56 -11.26 6.28
C LYS A 95 -3.07 -11.31 6.01
N THR A 96 -2.36 -10.23 6.32
CA THR A 96 -0.91 -10.13 6.12
C THR A 96 -0.20 -10.09 7.46
N LEU A 97 0.73 -11.01 7.63
CA LEU A 97 1.69 -11.02 8.74
C LEU A 97 3.00 -10.44 8.22
N VAL A 98 3.36 -9.25 8.66
CA VAL A 98 4.61 -8.57 8.28
C VAL A 98 5.69 -8.97 9.28
N ASN A 99 6.89 -9.24 8.76
CA ASN A 99 8.06 -9.66 9.52
C ASN A 99 7.77 -10.91 10.40
N PRO A 100 7.44 -12.06 9.76
CA PRO A 100 7.14 -13.28 10.50
C PRO A 100 8.31 -13.69 11.37
N GLY A 101 7.99 -14.15 12.58
CA GLY A 101 8.97 -14.66 13.53
C GLY A 101 9.44 -16.07 13.19
N PRO A 102 10.45 -16.58 13.91
CA PRO A 102 10.98 -17.91 13.67
C PRO A 102 9.96 -19.03 13.96
N ASP A 103 9.00 -18.77 14.85
CA ASP A 103 7.98 -19.73 15.30
C ASP A 103 6.67 -19.63 14.51
N ASP A 104 6.58 -18.73 13.54
CA ASP A 104 5.44 -18.67 12.65
C ASP A 104 5.45 -19.82 11.65
N GLU A 105 4.27 -20.42 11.43
CA GLU A 105 4.10 -21.54 10.53
C GLU A 105 3.76 -21.08 9.11
N VAL A 106 4.42 -21.66 8.13
CA VAL A 106 4.12 -21.51 6.70
C VAL A 106 3.14 -22.59 6.28
N GLN A 107 2.03 -22.23 5.67
CA GLN A 107 0.98 -23.16 5.26
C GLN A 107 0.83 -23.22 3.73
N ALA A 108 0.26 -24.31 3.25
CA ALA A 108 -0.10 -24.45 1.85
C ALA A 108 -1.08 -23.33 1.43
N GLY A 109 -0.81 -22.68 0.29
CA GLY A 109 -1.60 -21.58 -0.23
C GLY A 109 -1.19 -20.21 0.30
N ASP A 110 -0.25 -20.11 1.25
CA ASP A 110 0.30 -18.83 1.68
C ASP A 110 1.04 -18.14 0.52
N LYS A 111 0.91 -16.82 0.46
CA LYS A 111 1.75 -16.00 -0.39
C LYS A 111 2.88 -15.41 0.45
N LEU A 112 4.08 -15.80 0.13
CA LEU A 112 5.29 -15.33 0.81
C LEU A 112 5.90 -14.18 0.02
N LEU A 113 6.12 -13.03 0.67
CA LEU A 113 6.90 -11.94 0.11
C LEU A 113 8.35 -12.15 0.50
N LEU A 114 9.20 -12.39 -0.49
CA LEU A 114 10.62 -12.64 -0.33
C LEU A 114 11.43 -11.40 -0.69
N LEU A 115 12.51 -11.19 0.03
CA LEU A 115 13.52 -10.16 -0.25
C LEU A 115 14.88 -10.84 -0.48
N GLY A 116 15.53 -10.50 -1.59
CA GLY A 116 16.86 -11.01 -1.92
C GLY A 116 17.35 -10.50 -3.26
N SER A 117 18.56 -10.90 -3.66
CA SER A 117 19.02 -10.69 -5.02
C SER A 117 18.32 -11.66 -5.98
N VAL A 118 18.41 -11.41 -7.29
CA VAL A 118 17.85 -12.29 -8.34
C VAL A 118 18.27 -13.73 -8.15
N THR A 119 19.56 -13.95 -7.86
CA THR A 119 20.11 -15.30 -7.66
C THR A 119 19.59 -15.97 -6.39
N GLN A 120 19.45 -15.21 -5.31
CA GLN A 120 18.91 -15.70 -4.04
C GLN A 120 17.43 -16.07 -4.14
N LEU A 121 16.63 -15.26 -4.83
CA LEU A 121 15.22 -15.52 -5.08
C LEU A 121 15.04 -16.73 -6.00
N ALA A 122 15.85 -16.86 -7.04
CA ALA A 122 15.84 -18.02 -7.92
C ALA A 122 16.18 -19.34 -7.18
N ALA A 123 17.10 -19.28 -6.21
CA ALA A 123 17.42 -20.43 -5.36
C ALA A 123 16.33 -20.74 -4.32
N ALA A 124 15.60 -19.74 -3.84
CA ALA A 124 14.54 -19.89 -2.86
C ALA A 124 13.26 -20.51 -3.44
N ARG A 125 12.92 -20.15 -4.68
CA ARG A 125 11.67 -20.56 -5.35
C ARG A 125 11.43 -22.06 -5.35
N PRO A 126 12.37 -22.95 -5.78
CA PRO A 126 12.13 -24.38 -5.80
C PRO A 126 11.92 -24.99 -4.41
N LEU A 127 12.46 -24.38 -3.35
CA LEU A 127 12.27 -24.86 -1.99
C LEU A 127 10.83 -24.61 -1.47
N LEU A 128 10.13 -23.63 -2.04
CA LEU A 128 8.80 -23.22 -1.62
C LEU A 128 7.69 -23.77 -2.51
N THR A 129 8.02 -24.19 -3.74
CA THR A 129 7.03 -24.65 -4.73
C THR A 129 7.11 -26.14 -5.03
N ALA A 130 8.20 -26.81 -4.67
CA ALA A 130 8.42 -28.25 -4.93
C ALA A 130 7.85 -29.14 -3.83
#